data_a4fd640a2e1cbbd8859b6d8cd6995bc0
#
_entry.id   a4fd640a2e1cbbd8859b6d8cd6995bc0
#
_cell.length_a   1.000
_cell.length_b   1.000
_cell.length_c   1.000
_cell.angle_alpha   90.00
_cell.angle_beta   90.00
_cell.angle_gamma   90.00
#
_symmetry.space_group_name_H-M   'P 1'
#
loop_
_entity.id
_entity.type
_entity.pdbx_description
1 polymer ?
#
loop_
_entity_poly.entity_id
_entity_poly.type
_entity_poly.pdbx_seq_one_letter_code
_entity_poly.pdbx_strand_id
1 'polypeptide(L)'
;FENNPRAGAPTWVVSKGFKEYKSFLGGLAYDFKISDNISNSTSIFVNYKDNNEPRPFDILRQYTFASGARTQFSGNFSIGKMKTLWNAGLEYFRDDFVGRTIENLYEENNGNGNLEGNKLTETNQDRDFYNAFAQLRILLSKKIEFQAGLNFNKTKFQLDNIFPSENASSEKYSYDAIWSPQVSFLFKPNNLQTIYISASRGFSLPSIEETLTENGTINPNIKPESGYNFEIGGKFYFFNRNLYTEISAYRMQINDLLVAQRVGDDQYVGINAGETLHQGIEFSANYNLVLSKTFSINLFATASIGKYEFKEFVDRENDFSGNKLTGVPANKVNAGISLNTGFGFYLSADYQFVDKIPLNDANSVYSDAYKLLNLKTGYRFQIFDNFSSHISAGINNVTNENYASMVLVNATAFGNATPRFYYPGLPVNYYGNLSFNYSF
;
A
#
# COMPACT_ATOMS: atom_id res chain seq x y z
N PHE A 1 22.84 -7.16 -14.78
CA PHE A 1 21.77 -7.71 -13.92
C PHE A 1 21.28 -9.07 -14.44
N GLU A 2 21.10 -9.25 -15.74
CA GLU A 2 20.64 -10.54 -16.31
C GLU A 2 21.55 -11.72 -15.92
N ASN A 3 22.86 -11.49 -15.90
CA ASN A 3 23.84 -12.52 -15.53
C ASN A 3 24.11 -12.63 -14.02
N ASN A 4 23.81 -11.58 -13.24
CA ASN A 4 23.95 -11.56 -11.80
C ASN A 4 22.92 -10.61 -11.17
N PRO A 5 21.69 -11.08 -10.92
CA PRO A 5 20.61 -10.25 -10.37
C PRO A 5 20.88 -9.77 -8.93
N ARG A 6 21.91 -10.32 -8.27
CA ARG A 6 22.33 -9.90 -6.92
C ARG A 6 23.52 -8.94 -6.91
N ALA A 7 24.02 -8.54 -8.08
CA ALA A 7 25.10 -7.58 -8.17
C ALA A 7 24.61 -6.20 -7.71
N GLY A 8 25.31 -5.61 -6.76
CA GLY A 8 25.10 -4.20 -6.36
C GLY A 8 25.73 -3.25 -7.37
N ALA A 9 25.20 -2.01 -7.46
CA ALA A 9 25.90 -0.94 -8.18
C ALA A 9 27.26 -0.67 -7.52
N PRO A 10 28.34 -0.43 -8.30
CA PRO A 10 29.69 -0.30 -7.75
C PRO A 10 29.80 0.73 -6.63
N THR A 11 29.19 1.90 -6.77
CA THR A 11 29.19 2.97 -5.76
C THR A 11 28.52 2.52 -4.45
N TRP A 12 27.40 1.78 -4.53
CA TRP A 12 26.71 1.23 -3.36
C TRP A 12 27.51 0.14 -2.67
N VAL A 13 28.26 -0.67 -3.42
CA VAL A 13 29.15 -1.69 -2.87
C VAL A 13 30.33 -1.06 -2.16
N VAL A 14 30.95 -0.03 -2.75
CA VAL A 14 32.11 0.66 -2.15
C VAL A 14 31.69 1.47 -0.92
N SER A 15 30.59 2.20 -0.98
CA SER A 15 30.08 2.95 0.15
C SER A 15 29.53 2.06 1.27
N LYS A 16 29.29 0.76 0.99
CA LYS A 16 28.58 -0.17 1.89
C LYS A 16 27.23 0.41 2.34
N GLY A 17 26.49 1.02 1.40
CA GLY A 17 25.20 1.63 1.67
C GLY A 17 24.19 0.60 2.22
N PHE A 18 23.37 1.05 3.16
CA PHE A 18 22.30 0.26 3.77
C PHE A 18 21.14 1.15 4.19
N LYS A 19 20.05 0.53 4.56
CA LYS A 19 18.91 1.20 5.21
C LYS A 19 18.54 0.43 6.44
N GLU A 20 18.58 1.09 7.58
CA GLU A 20 18.12 0.55 8.85
C GLU A 20 17.13 1.51 9.52
N TYR A 21 16.21 0.96 10.28
CA TYR A 21 15.32 1.77 11.10
C TYR A 21 15.01 1.09 12.42
N LYS A 22 14.80 1.92 13.44
CA LYS A 22 14.22 1.52 14.73
C LYS A 22 12.83 2.11 14.82
N SER A 23 11.85 1.31 15.22
CA SER A 23 10.48 1.78 15.36
C SER A 23 9.85 1.30 16.64
N PHE A 24 8.97 2.14 17.18
CA PHE A 24 8.11 1.79 18.30
C PHE A 24 6.69 2.21 17.97
N LEU A 25 5.74 1.30 18.13
CA LEU A 25 4.32 1.57 18.00
C LEU A 25 3.64 1.15 19.30
N GLY A 26 2.90 2.07 19.89
CA GLY A 26 2.14 1.82 21.13
C GLY A 26 0.76 2.45 21.07
N GLY A 27 -0.18 1.87 21.80
CA GLY A 27 -1.52 2.43 21.90
C GLY A 27 -2.32 1.81 23.04
N LEU A 28 -3.31 2.56 23.50
CA LEU A 28 -4.30 2.13 24.46
C LEU A 28 -5.69 2.40 23.89
N ALA A 29 -6.56 1.41 24.00
CA ALA A 29 -7.97 1.56 23.63
C ALA A 29 -8.84 1.26 24.85
N TYR A 30 -9.90 2.05 25.00
CA TYR A 30 -10.90 1.88 26.03
C TYR A 30 -12.28 1.84 25.40
N ASP A 31 -12.98 0.73 25.58
CA ASP A 31 -14.33 0.51 25.12
C ASP A 31 -15.30 0.66 26.29
N PHE A 32 -16.26 1.57 26.17
CA PHE A 32 -17.22 1.88 27.20
C PHE A 32 -18.66 1.75 26.69
N LYS A 33 -19.46 0.96 27.37
CA LYS A 33 -20.90 0.84 27.11
C LYS A 33 -21.66 1.90 27.88
N ILE A 34 -22.15 2.94 27.17
CA ILE A 34 -22.89 4.06 27.76
C ILE A 34 -24.32 3.62 28.12
N SER A 35 -24.94 2.87 27.21
CA SER A 35 -26.28 2.27 27.39
C SER A 35 -26.38 1.00 26.57
N ASP A 36 -27.53 0.31 26.60
CA ASP A 36 -27.75 -0.88 25.77
C ASP A 36 -27.66 -0.62 24.26
N ASN A 37 -27.87 0.62 23.85
CA ASN A 37 -27.91 1.01 22.44
C ASN A 37 -26.76 1.93 22.04
N ILE A 38 -25.88 2.34 22.94
CA ILE A 38 -24.80 3.29 22.67
C ILE A 38 -23.51 2.82 23.34
N SER A 39 -22.45 2.76 22.58
CA SER A 39 -21.09 2.50 23.05
C SER A 39 -20.13 3.56 22.54
N ASN A 40 -19.05 3.75 23.29
CA ASN A 40 -17.91 4.57 22.88
C ASN A 40 -16.66 3.70 22.84
N SER A 41 -15.82 3.94 21.83
CA SER A 41 -14.45 3.42 21.74
C SER A 41 -13.52 4.61 21.59
N THR A 42 -12.59 4.76 22.53
CA THR A 42 -11.57 5.82 22.48
C THR A 42 -10.20 5.18 22.51
N SER A 43 -9.34 5.60 21.62
CA SER A 43 -7.94 5.15 21.56
C SER A 43 -6.98 6.33 21.49
N ILE A 44 -5.83 6.15 22.13
CA ILE A 44 -4.65 7.00 21.98
C ILE A 44 -3.53 6.15 21.40
N PHE A 45 -2.69 6.73 20.57
CA PHE A 45 -1.61 6.01 19.92
C PHE A 45 -0.38 6.90 19.74
N VAL A 46 0.78 6.24 19.70
CA VAL A 46 2.07 6.85 19.40
C VAL A 46 2.83 5.96 18.44
N ASN A 47 3.56 6.57 17.52
CA ASN A 47 4.48 5.90 16.61
C ASN A 47 5.79 6.69 16.58
N TYR A 48 6.90 6.00 16.77
CA TYR A 48 8.24 6.56 16.65
C TYR A 48 9.01 5.77 15.60
N LYS A 49 9.74 6.46 14.73
CA LYS A 49 10.64 5.86 13.75
C LYS A 49 11.92 6.68 13.64
N ASP A 50 13.06 6.00 13.76
CA ASP A 50 14.40 6.50 13.53
C ASP A 50 14.99 5.75 12.34
N ASN A 51 15.25 6.44 11.24
CA ASN A 51 15.76 5.90 9.99
C ASN A 51 17.17 6.42 9.72
N ASN A 52 18.08 5.51 9.40
CA ASN A 52 19.44 5.80 9.00
C ASN A 52 19.72 5.09 7.66
N GLU A 53 20.04 5.88 6.65
CA GLU A 53 20.26 5.40 5.28
C GLU A 53 21.50 6.06 4.66
N PRO A 54 22.70 5.51 4.91
CA PRO A 54 23.90 5.91 4.19
C PRO A 54 23.79 5.50 2.71
N ARG A 55 23.87 6.50 1.83
CA ARG A 55 23.83 6.36 0.37
C ARG A 55 25.15 6.87 -0.22
N PRO A 56 25.53 6.48 -1.45
CA PRO A 56 26.80 6.96 -2.03
C PRO A 56 26.94 8.50 -2.09
N PHE A 57 25.83 9.22 -2.24
CA PHE A 57 25.80 10.66 -2.43
C PHE A 57 25.56 11.45 -1.14
N ASP A 58 24.97 10.81 -0.09
CA ASP A 58 24.75 11.39 1.23
C ASP A 58 24.41 10.34 2.28
N ILE A 59 24.27 10.76 3.54
CA ILE A 59 23.72 9.96 4.64
C ILE A 59 22.42 10.61 5.07
N LEU A 60 21.31 9.90 4.88
CA LEU A 60 19.98 10.37 5.25
C LEU A 60 19.63 9.90 6.65
N ARG A 61 19.31 10.85 7.54
CA ARG A 61 18.82 10.60 8.90
C ARG A 61 17.46 11.24 9.07
N GLN A 62 16.46 10.42 9.45
CA GLN A 62 15.09 10.87 9.58
C GLN A 62 14.50 10.36 10.89
N TYR A 63 13.89 11.26 11.63
CA TYR A 63 13.18 10.96 12.87
C TYR A 63 11.72 11.35 12.68
N THR A 64 10.82 10.42 13.01
CA THR A 64 9.38 10.68 12.98
C THR A 64 8.80 10.34 14.34
N PHE A 65 8.03 11.26 14.92
CA PHE A 65 7.21 11.01 16.07
C PHE A 65 5.78 11.40 15.77
N ALA A 66 4.89 10.41 15.71
CA ALA A 66 3.47 10.66 15.52
C ALA A 66 2.70 10.29 16.78
N SER A 67 1.75 11.12 17.17
CA SER A 67 0.85 10.85 18.29
C SER A 67 -0.56 11.31 17.98
N GLY A 68 -1.54 10.62 18.53
CA GLY A 68 -2.93 10.97 18.25
C GLY A 68 -3.94 10.31 19.14
N ALA A 69 -5.19 10.75 18.97
CA ALA A 69 -6.34 10.20 19.64
C ALA A 69 -7.52 10.09 18.67
N ARG A 70 -8.30 9.04 18.82
CA ARG A 70 -9.54 8.79 18.09
C ARG A 70 -10.63 8.42 19.09
N THR A 71 -11.80 9.02 18.95
CA THR A 71 -13.00 8.62 19.67
C THR A 71 -14.14 8.34 18.70
N GLN A 72 -14.87 7.26 18.93
CA GLN A 72 -15.99 6.86 18.12
C GLN A 72 -17.15 6.47 19.00
N PHE A 73 -18.31 7.01 18.73
CA PHE A 73 -19.58 6.58 19.26
C PHE A 73 -20.28 5.71 18.24
N SER A 74 -20.85 4.60 18.70
CA SER A 74 -21.61 3.67 17.88
C SER A 74 -22.92 3.36 18.58
N GLY A 75 -23.98 3.21 17.80
CA GLY A 75 -25.26 2.91 18.40
C GLY A 75 -26.27 2.36 17.40
N ASN A 76 -27.47 2.14 17.93
CA ASN A 76 -28.60 1.72 17.13
C ASN A 76 -29.89 2.37 17.62
N PHE A 77 -30.79 2.62 16.67
CA PHE A 77 -32.15 3.06 16.89
C PHE A 77 -33.07 2.51 15.81
N SER A 78 -34.36 2.74 15.92
CA SER A 78 -35.33 2.30 14.91
C SER A 78 -36.10 3.49 14.34
N ILE A 79 -36.20 3.52 13.00
CA ILE A 79 -37.10 4.47 12.29
C ILE A 79 -38.31 3.64 11.83
N GLY A 80 -39.41 3.72 12.57
CA GLY A 80 -40.53 2.80 12.38
C GLY A 80 -40.10 1.35 12.61
N LYS A 81 -40.20 0.52 11.56
CA LYS A 81 -39.78 -0.90 11.62
C LYS A 81 -38.34 -1.13 11.14
N MET A 82 -37.64 -0.10 10.69
CA MET A 82 -36.29 -0.19 10.14
C MET A 82 -35.27 -0.01 11.25
N LYS A 83 -34.46 -1.04 11.50
CA LYS A 83 -33.32 -0.95 12.40
C LYS A 83 -32.20 -0.15 11.72
N THR A 84 -31.71 0.87 12.41
CA THR A 84 -30.63 1.74 11.97
C THR A 84 -29.45 1.61 12.92
N LEU A 85 -28.28 1.33 12.35
CA LEU A 85 -26.99 1.35 13.03
C LEU A 85 -26.27 2.63 12.62
N TRP A 86 -25.59 3.24 13.56
CA TRP A 86 -24.82 4.44 13.28
C TRP A 86 -23.48 4.43 13.99
N ASN A 87 -22.51 5.09 13.41
CA ASN A 87 -21.28 5.48 14.09
C ASN A 87 -20.91 6.91 13.70
N ALA A 88 -20.27 7.62 14.62
CA ALA A 88 -19.72 8.94 14.38
C ALA A 88 -18.50 9.13 15.29
N GLY A 89 -17.49 9.81 14.79
CA GLY A 89 -16.27 9.99 15.57
C GLY A 89 -15.41 11.13 15.09
N LEU A 90 -14.40 11.40 15.89
CA LEU A 90 -13.37 12.40 15.66
C LEU A 90 -12.00 11.74 15.82
N GLU A 91 -11.05 12.20 15.03
CA GLU A 91 -9.65 11.81 15.12
C GLU A 91 -8.78 13.04 14.96
N TYR A 92 -7.79 13.13 15.79
CA TYR A 92 -6.69 14.09 15.66
C TYR A 92 -5.38 13.33 15.80
N PHE A 93 -4.45 13.58 14.92
CA PHE A 93 -3.08 13.19 15.13
C PHE A 93 -2.10 14.24 14.59
N ARG A 94 -0.93 14.25 15.16
CA ARG A 94 0.19 15.08 14.79
C ARG A 94 1.38 14.19 14.42
N ASP A 95 2.06 14.57 13.37
CA ASP A 95 3.28 13.95 12.88
C ASP A 95 4.40 14.99 12.89
N ASP A 96 5.39 14.79 13.76
CA ASP A 96 6.58 15.62 13.86
C ASP A 96 7.75 14.88 13.20
N PHE A 97 8.31 15.47 12.16
CA PHE A 97 9.37 14.88 11.36
C PHE A 97 10.61 15.78 11.37
N VAL A 98 11.78 15.16 11.52
CA VAL A 98 13.08 15.81 11.38
C VAL A 98 13.88 15.05 10.32
N GLY A 99 14.27 15.76 9.24
CA GLY A 99 15.13 15.24 8.18
C GLY A 99 16.49 15.92 8.18
N ARG A 100 17.55 15.11 8.08
CA ARG A 100 18.93 15.58 7.93
C ARG A 100 19.61 14.85 6.80
N THR A 101 20.35 15.58 5.96
CA THR A 101 21.32 15.00 5.06
C THR A 101 22.73 15.38 5.47
N ILE A 102 23.64 14.43 5.42
CA ILE A 102 25.04 14.57 5.83
C ILE A 102 25.89 14.08 4.67
N GLU A 103 26.98 14.74 4.39
CA GLU A 103 27.96 14.35 3.36
C GLU A 103 28.49 12.94 3.67
N ASN A 104 28.62 12.09 2.64
CA ASN A 104 29.20 10.77 2.79
C ASN A 104 30.60 10.72 2.18
N LEU A 105 31.61 10.79 3.01
CA LEU A 105 33.03 10.74 2.64
C LEU A 105 33.56 9.30 2.47
N TYR A 106 32.77 8.40 1.91
CA TYR A 106 33.10 6.97 1.80
C TYR A 106 34.36 6.74 0.93
N GLU A 107 34.66 7.61 -0.04
CA GLU A 107 35.86 7.52 -0.89
C GLU A 107 37.14 7.80 -0.09
N GLU A 108 37.05 8.64 0.93
CA GLU A 108 38.16 9.02 1.82
C GLU A 108 38.36 7.99 2.95
N ASN A 109 37.46 7.05 3.11
CA ASN A 109 37.45 6.08 4.22
C ASN A 109 38.26 4.81 3.93
N ASN A 110 39.18 4.83 2.97
CA ASN A 110 40.07 3.72 2.66
C ASN A 110 39.37 2.36 2.46
N GLY A 111 38.16 2.34 1.86
CA GLY A 111 37.39 1.13 1.61
C GLY A 111 36.60 0.60 2.83
N ASN A 112 36.56 1.33 3.94
CA ASN A 112 35.80 0.93 5.14
C ASN A 112 34.30 1.20 5.01
N GLY A 113 33.85 1.88 3.92
CA GLY A 113 32.46 2.23 3.66
C GLY A 113 32.12 3.65 4.10
N ASN A 114 30.89 3.86 4.58
CA ASN A 114 30.38 5.18 4.94
C ASN A 114 31.25 5.91 5.97
N LEU A 115 31.42 7.23 5.77
CA LEU A 115 32.09 8.15 6.69
C LEU A 115 31.29 9.47 6.69
N GLU A 116 30.84 9.91 7.86
CA GLU A 116 30.11 11.17 8.00
C GLU A 116 31.04 12.37 7.81
N GLY A 117 30.64 13.24 6.90
CA GLY A 117 31.25 14.55 6.67
C GLY A 117 30.42 15.68 7.27
N ASN A 118 30.30 16.78 6.53
CA ASN A 118 29.54 17.95 6.96
C ASN A 118 28.03 17.74 6.83
N LYS A 119 27.28 18.43 7.69
CA LYS A 119 25.81 18.49 7.53
C LYS A 119 25.49 19.30 6.27
N LEU A 120 24.62 18.74 5.40
CA LEU A 120 24.20 19.36 4.15
C LEU A 120 22.85 20.07 4.32
N THR A 121 21.87 19.39 4.93
CA THR A 121 20.54 19.96 5.18
C THR A 121 19.99 19.54 6.54
N GLU A 122 19.09 20.35 7.09
CA GLU A 122 18.25 19.98 8.23
C GLU A 122 16.91 20.68 8.12
N THR A 123 15.83 19.91 8.20
CA THR A 123 14.45 20.41 8.16
C THR A 123 13.63 19.79 9.27
N ASN A 124 12.73 20.60 9.85
CA ASN A 124 11.66 20.13 10.72
C ASN A 124 10.33 20.29 9.99
N GLN A 125 9.47 19.30 10.12
CA GLN A 125 8.17 19.32 9.48
C GLN A 125 7.10 18.80 10.45
N ASP A 126 6.05 19.58 10.61
CA ASP A 126 4.92 19.26 11.47
C ASP A 126 3.66 19.13 10.63
N ARG A 127 2.89 18.06 10.84
CA ARG A 127 1.58 17.88 10.23
C ARG A 127 0.52 17.63 11.27
N ASP A 128 -0.54 18.42 11.23
CA ASP A 128 -1.74 18.24 12.05
C ASP A 128 -2.89 17.73 11.17
N PHE A 129 -3.48 16.60 11.55
CA PHE A 129 -4.58 15.96 10.85
C PHE A 129 -5.83 15.97 11.73
N TYR A 130 -6.90 16.58 11.23
CA TYR A 130 -8.20 16.64 11.86
C TYR A 130 -9.20 15.88 11.00
N ASN A 131 -9.77 14.81 11.54
CA ASN A 131 -10.79 14.02 10.87
C ASN A 131 -12.07 13.99 11.69
N ALA A 132 -13.21 14.07 10.99
CA ALA A 132 -14.52 13.80 11.56
C ALA A 132 -15.28 12.89 10.59
N PHE A 133 -15.97 11.90 11.12
CA PHE A 133 -16.72 10.96 10.29
C PHE A 133 -18.05 10.57 10.91
N ALA A 134 -19.00 10.26 10.04
CA ALA A 134 -20.29 9.71 10.42
C ALA A 134 -20.77 8.70 9.38
N GLN A 135 -21.42 7.65 9.82
CA GLN A 135 -22.01 6.62 8.96
C GLN A 135 -23.35 6.14 9.52
N LEU A 136 -24.28 5.91 8.61
CA LEU A 136 -25.57 5.30 8.88
C LEU A 136 -25.70 4.00 8.06
N ARG A 137 -26.26 2.97 8.67
CA ARG A 137 -26.61 1.71 8.04
C ARG A 137 -28.06 1.39 8.39
N ILE A 138 -28.94 1.45 7.40
CA ILE A 138 -30.38 1.28 7.55
C ILE A 138 -30.79 -0.08 6.98
N LEU A 139 -31.35 -0.94 7.80
CA LEU A 139 -31.92 -2.21 7.38
C LEU A 139 -33.35 -1.96 6.87
N LEU A 140 -33.48 -1.62 5.58
CA LEU A 140 -34.76 -1.33 4.93
C LEU A 140 -35.70 -2.54 4.96
N SER A 141 -35.13 -3.75 4.84
CA SER A 141 -35.80 -5.02 5.01
C SER A 141 -34.79 -6.11 5.42
N LYS A 142 -35.25 -7.35 5.60
CA LYS A 142 -34.33 -8.50 5.81
C LYS A 142 -33.39 -8.76 4.64
N LYS A 143 -33.69 -8.20 3.46
CA LYS A 143 -32.94 -8.41 2.21
C LYS A 143 -32.25 -7.18 1.68
N ILE A 144 -32.60 -5.98 2.14
CA ILE A 144 -32.10 -4.72 1.58
C ILE A 144 -31.51 -3.88 2.69
N GLU A 145 -30.27 -3.46 2.48
CA GLU A 145 -29.58 -2.50 3.33
C GLU A 145 -29.18 -1.27 2.52
N PHE A 146 -29.30 -0.12 3.14
CA PHE A 146 -28.75 1.14 2.66
C PHE A 146 -27.68 1.62 3.61
N GLN A 147 -26.55 2.08 3.08
CA GLN A 147 -25.48 2.71 3.86
C GLN A 147 -25.14 4.07 3.28
N ALA A 148 -24.92 5.03 4.15
CA ALA A 148 -24.40 6.34 3.80
C ALA A 148 -23.37 6.79 4.83
N GLY A 149 -22.29 7.38 4.36
CA GLY A 149 -21.22 7.89 5.21
C GLY A 149 -20.64 9.18 4.68
N LEU A 150 -20.07 9.95 5.58
CA LEU A 150 -19.37 11.19 5.27
C LEU A 150 -18.11 11.28 6.12
N ASN A 151 -16.99 11.57 5.50
CA ASN A 151 -15.74 11.92 6.18
C ASN A 151 -15.39 13.37 5.85
N PHE A 152 -14.88 14.07 6.85
CA PHE A 152 -14.29 15.40 6.76
C PHE A 152 -12.81 15.30 7.15
N ASN A 153 -11.92 15.87 6.35
CA ASN A 153 -10.50 16.01 6.65
C ASN A 153 -10.06 17.46 6.54
N LYS A 154 -9.22 17.89 7.47
CA LYS A 154 -8.47 19.13 7.42
C LYS A 154 -7.04 18.87 7.84
N THR A 155 -6.08 19.21 6.99
CA THR A 155 -4.65 19.02 7.28
C THR A 155 -3.91 20.35 7.20
N LYS A 156 -3.05 20.56 8.18
CA LYS A 156 -2.12 21.70 8.24
C LYS A 156 -0.70 21.17 8.20
N PHE A 157 0.17 21.91 7.59
CA PHE A 157 1.57 21.58 7.42
C PHE A 157 2.44 22.78 7.75
N GLN A 158 3.54 22.59 8.49
CA GLN A 158 4.60 23.56 8.74
C GLN A 158 5.93 22.95 8.33
N LEU A 159 6.74 23.71 7.65
CA LEU A 159 8.12 23.39 7.27
C LEU A 159 9.05 24.46 7.82
N ASP A 160 10.04 24.03 8.60
CA ASP A 160 11.12 24.88 9.07
C ASP A 160 12.43 24.36 8.47
N ASN A 161 13.03 25.13 7.55
CA ASN A 161 14.38 24.89 7.06
C ASN A 161 15.37 25.46 8.08
N ILE A 162 16.15 24.58 8.70
CA ILE A 162 17.06 24.92 9.81
C ILE A 162 18.49 25.11 9.32
N PHE A 163 18.92 24.31 8.36
CA PHE A 163 20.28 24.35 7.82
C PHE A 163 20.29 24.12 6.29
N PRO A 164 21.12 24.85 5.53
CA PRO A 164 22.08 25.88 5.98
C PRO A 164 21.35 27.12 6.51
N SER A 165 21.99 27.82 7.48
CA SER A 165 21.36 28.95 8.19
C SER A 165 21.09 30.17 7.32
N GLU A 166 21.83 30.37 6.23
CA GLU A 166 21.57 31.41 5.23
C GLU A 166 20.25 31.19 4.45
N ASN A 167 19.76 29.95 4.42
CA ASN A 167 18.49 29.56 3.78
C ASN A 167 17.42 29.25 4.81
N ALA A 168 17.62 29.60 6.08
CA ALA A 168 16.64 29.31 7.13
C ALA A 168 15.31 30.00 6.83
N SER A 169 14.23 29.24 6.89
CA SER A 169 12.87 29.71 6.61
C SER A 169 11.85 28.94 7.43
N SER A 170 10.70 29.55 7.66
CA SER A 170 9.54 28.88 8.28
C SER A 170 8.31 29.16 7.43
N GLU A 171 7.70 28.11 6.93
CA GLU A 171 6.54 28.17 6.05
C GLU A 171 5.38 27.37 6.63
N LYS A 172 4.16 27.87 6.41
CA LYS A 172 2.93 27.20 6.85
C LYS A 172 1.98 27.07 5.68
N TYR A 173 1.38 25.90 5.58
CA TYR A 173 0.38 25.61 4.57
C TYR A 173 -0.81 24.89 5.18
N SER A 174 -2.00 25.14 4.63
CA SER A 174 -3.23 24.48 5.07
C SER A 174 -4.01 24.03 3.86
N TYR A 175 -4.06 22.73 3.63
CA TYR A 175 -4.91 22.18 2.58
C TYR A 175 -6.37 22.54 2.81
N ASP A 176 -7.13 22.71 1.74
CA ASP A 176 -8.57 22.89 1.82
C ASP A 176 -9.24 21.72 2.51
N ALA A 177 -10.39 22.00 3.13
CA ALA A 177 -11.17 20.94 3.77
C ALA A 177 -11.72 19.96 2.73
N ILE A 178 -11.52 18.67 2.97
CA ILE A 178 -11.93 17.62 2.05
C ILE A 178 -13.11 16.87 2.63
N TRP A 179 -14.17 16.76 1.83
CA TRP A 179 -15.37 16.00 2.14
C TRP A 179 -15.41 14.74 1.28
N SER A 180 -15.55 13.59 1.92
CA SER A 180 -15.56 12.28 1.27
C SER A 180 -16.86 11.53 1.58
N PRO A 181 -17.94 11.77 0.79
CA PRO A 181 -19.18 11.04 0.91
C PRO A 181 -19.04 9.62 0.34
N GLN A 182 -19.85 8.71 0.91
CA GLN A 182 -20.05 7.36 0.39
C GLN A 182 -21.51 6.93 0.52
N VAL A 183 -21.99 6.18 -0.45
CA VAL A 183 -23.30 5.54 -0.39
C VAL A 183 -23.22 4.12 -0.96
N SER A 184 -24.00 3.21 -0.41
CA SER A 184 -24.13 1.87 -0.97
C SER A 184 -25.51 1.26 -0.71
N PHE A 185 -25.94 0.42 -1.65
CA PHE A 185 -27.10 -0.44 -1.52
C PHE A 185 -26.67 -1.88 -1.60
N LEU A 186 -27.13 -2.69 -0.65
CA LEU A 186 -26.86 -4.12 -0.61
C LEU A 186 -28.17 -4.89 -0.71
N PHE A 187 -28.21 -5.86 -1.61
CA PHE A 187 -29.32 -6.80 -1.77
C PHE A 187 -28.86 -8.21 -1.39
N LYS A 188 -29.52 -8.81 -0.43
CA LYS A 188 -29.28 -10.17 0.11
C LYS A 188 -30.48 -11.04 -0.19
N PRO A 189 -30.58 -11.66 -1.38
CA PRO A 189 -31.71 -12.53 -1.72
C PRO A 189 -31.87 -13.69 -0.71
N ASN A 190 -30.73 -14.16 -0.18
CA ASN A 190 -30.64 -15.17 0.89
C ASN A 190 -29.34 -14.95 1.71
N ASN A 191 -29.05 -15.84 2.66
CA ASN A 191 -27.86 -15.75 3.53
C ASN A 191 -26.54 -16.19 2.86
N LEU A 192 -26.60 -16.60 1.59
CA LEU A 192 -25.45 -17.08 0.83
C LEU A 192 -25.03 -16.12 -0.28
N GLN A 193 -25.83 -15.10 -0.54
CA GLN A 193 -25.62 -14.20 -1.68
C GLN A 193 -25.79 -12.74 -1.24
N THR A 194 -24.87 -11.90 -1.67
CA THR A 194 -24.97 -10.44 -1.51
C THR A 194 -24.60 -9.81 -2.84
N ILE A 195 -25.43 -8.91 -3.31
CA ILE A 195 -25.15 -8.06 -4.47
C ILE A 195 -25.12 -6.63 -3.94
N TYR A 196 -24.21 -5.81 -4.43
CA TYR A 196 -24.11 -4.42 -4.00
C TYR A 196 -23.79 -3.48 -5.15
N ILE A 197 -24.19 -2.23 -4.97
CA ILE A 197 -23.71 -1.09 -5.73
C ILE A 197 -23.20 -0.05 -4.75
N SER A 198 -22.14 0.64 -5.09
CA SER A 198 -21.58 1.71 -4.27
C SER A 198 -21.06 2.86 -5.10
N ALA A 199 -21.09 4.06 -4.50
CA ALA A 199 -20.43 5.24 -4.99
C ALA A 199 -19.71 5.90 -3.81
N SER A 200 -18.45 6.27 -3.99
CA SER A 200 -17.66 6.93 -2.96
C SER A 200 -16.69 7.94 -3.55
N ARG A 201 -16.37 8.97 -2.76
CA ARG A 201 -15.26 9.88 -3.04
C ARG A 201 -14.13 9.57 -2.04
N GLY A 202 -12.92 9.36 -2.58
CA GLY A 202 -11.68 9.22 -1.83
C GLY A 202 -10.74 10.40 -2.08
N PHE A 203 -9.68 10.49 -1.28
CA PHE A 203 -8.59 11.44 -1.48
C PHE A 203 -7.29 10.87 -0.93
N SER A 204 -6.16 11.40 -1.42
CA SER A 204 -4.83 11.19 -0.84
C SER A 204 -4.13 12.53 -0.73
N LEU A 205 -3.49 12.77 0.42
CA LEU A 205 -2.70 13.97 0.62
C LEU A 205 -1.30 13.74 0.06
N PRO A 206 -0.64 14.79 -0.47
CA PRO A 206 0.77 14.68 -0.83
C PRO A 206 1.63 14.21 0.35
N SER A 207 2.63 13.37 0.08
CA SER A 207 3.67 13.07 1.04
C SER A 207 4.47 14.33 1.40
N ILE A 208 5.35 14.21 2.38
CA ILE A 208 6.23 15.31 2.76
C ILE A 208 7.08 15.77 1.56
N GLU A 209 7.68 14.81 0.86
CA GLU A 209 8.56 15.06 -0.28
C GLU A 209 7.81 15.64 -1.47
N GLU A 210 6.60 15.17 -1.76
CA GLU A 210 5.75 15.70 -2.83
C GLU A 210 5.25 17.12 -2.58
N THR A 211 5.24 17.59 -1.32
CA THR A 211 4.85 18.96 -1.01
C THR A 211 5.94 20.00 -1.26
N LEU A 212 7.17 19.58 -1.60
CA LEU A 212 8.29 20.46 -1.76
C LEU A 212 8.56 20.81 -3.23
N THR A 213 9.06 22.02 -3.47
CA THR A 213 9.66 22.43 -4.73
C THR A 213 11.10 21.91 -4.83
N GLU A 214 11.74 22.03 -5.98
CA GLU A 214 13.15 21.70 -6.19
C GLU A 214 14.09 22.45 -5.21
N ASN A 215 13.68 23.62 -4.76
CA ASN A 215 14.45 24.45 -3.81
C ASN A 215 14.15 24.11 -2.34
N GLY A 216 13.35 23.07 -2.06
CA GLY A 216 13.01 22.65 -0.70
C GLY A 216 12.02 23.57 0.04
N THR A 217 11.28 24.43 -0.66
CA THR A 217 10.18 25.24 -0.10
C THR A 217 8.84 24.56 -0.34
N ILE A 218 7.80 24.98 0.36
CA ILE A 218 6.46 24.42 0.15
C ILE A 218 5.94 24.82 -1.25
N ASN A 219 5.45 23.84 -1.99
CA ASN A 219 4.77 24.06 -3.25
C ASN A 219 3.28 24.38 -2.99
N PRO A 220 2.84 25.66 -3.09
CA PRO A 220 1.46 26.04 -2.82
C PRO A 220 0.47 25.54 -3.90
N ASN A 221 0.98 25.10 -5.04
CA ASN A 221 0.17 24.63 -6.17
C ASN A 221 -0.12 23.14 -6.12
N ILE A 222 0.58 22.37 -5.27
CA ILE A 222 0.34 20.94 -5.15
C ILE A 222 -0.99 20.70 -4.44
N LYS A 223 -1.85 19.90 -5.05
CA LYS A 223 -3.19 19.60 -4.54
C LYS A 223 -3.26 18.15 -4.07
N PRO A 224 -4.08 17.86 -3.06
CA PRO A 224 -4.48 16.48 -2.78
C PRO A 224 -5.17 15.87 -4.01
N GLU A 225 -4.77 14.66 -4.36
CA GLU A 225 -5.53 13.90 -5.33
C GLU A 225 -6.90 13.52 -4.76
N SER A 226 -7.92 13.50 -5.59
CA SER A 226 -9.25 13.06 -5.19
C SER A 226 -9.95 12.34 -6.34
N GLY A 227 -10.79 11.37 -6.00
CA GLY A 227 -11.48 10.60 -7.02
C GLY A 227 -12.82 10.07 -6.60
N TYR A 228 -13.65 9.80 -7.59
CA TYR A 228 -14.92 9.10 -7.42
C TYR A 228 -14.78 7.65 -7.90
N ASN A 229 -15.21 6.73 -7.06
CA ASN A 229 -15.29 5.32 -7.39
C ASN A 229 -16.75 4.88 -7.45
N PHE A 230 -17.13 4.24 -8.54
CA PHE A 230 -18.42 3.56 -8.74
C PHE A 230 -18.15 2.07 -8.89
N GLU A 231 -18.84 1.26 -8.12
CA GLU A 231 -18.64 -0.18 -8.12
C GLU A 231 -19.97 -0.92 -8.04
N ILE A 232 -20.06 -2.01 -8.79
CA ILE A 232 -21.10 -3.01 -8.68
C ILE A 232 -20.43 -4.36 -8.46
N GLY A 233 -20.91 -5.13 -7.49
CA GLY A 233 -20.30 -6.43 -7.20
C GLY A 233 -21.22 -7.40 -6.52
N GLY A 234 -20.72 -8.60 -6.32
CA GLY A 234 -21.44 -9.66 -5.63
C GLY A 234 -20.52 -10.66 -4.95
N LYS A 235 -21.02 -11.18 -3.82
CA LYS A 235 -20.39 -12.21 -2.99
C LYS A 235 -21.31 -13.40 -2.91
N PHE A 236 -20.80 -14.58 -3.24
CA PHE A 236 -21.63 -15.77 -3.40
C PHE A 236 -20.97 -16.97 -2.73
N TYR A 237 -21.78 -17.73 -1.98
CA TYR A 237 -21.41 -19.03 -1.47
C TYR A 237 -22.18 -20.11 -2.22
N PHE A 238 -21.47 -21.16 -2.64
CA PHE A 238 -22.02 -22.33 -3.31
C PHE A 238 -21.58 -23.61 -2.60
N PHE A 239 -22.19 -24.75 -2.95
CA PHE A 239 -21.81 -26.07 -2.47
C PHE A 239 -21.68 -26.17 -0.94
N ASN A 240 -22.74 -25.80 -0.21
CA ASN A 240 -22.75 -25.75 1.25
C ASN A 240 -21.62 -24.88 1.85
N ARG A 241 -21.34 -23.75 1.21
CA ARG A 241 -20.26 -22.79 1.57
C ARG A 241 -18.83 -23.28 1.30
N ASN A 242 -18.67 -24.41 0.60
CA ASN A 242 -17.33 -24.87 0.21
C ASN A 242 -16.69 -24.00 -0.86
N LEU A 243 -17.47 -23.37 -1.72
CA LEU A 243 -17.00 -22.40 -2.70
C LEU A 243 -17.49 -21.00 -2.33
N TYR A 244 -16.56 -20.09 -2.12
CA TYR A 244 -16.77 -18.65 -2.04
C TYR A 244 -16.30 -18.00 -3.33
N THR A 245 -17.09 -17.07 -3.88
CA THR A 245 -16.69 -16.25 -5.02
C THR A 245 -17.09 -14.80 -4.80
N GLU A 246 -16.26 -13.91 -5.26
CA GLU A 246 -16.51 -12.46 -5.31
C GLU A 246 -16.17 -11.96 -6.71
N ILE A 247 -17.04 -11.13 -7.26
CA ILE A 247 -16.81 -10.45 -8.53
C ILE A 247 -17.28 -9.00 -8.40
N SER A 248 -16.47 -8.07 -8.87
CA SER A 248 -16.86 -6.67 -8.97
C SER A 248 -16.42 -6.07 -10.30
N ALA A 249 -17.16 -5.06 -10.75
CA ALA A 249 -16.76 -4.17 -11.81
C ALA A 249 -16.74 -2.74 -11.25
N TYR A 250 -15.67 -2.01 -11.53
CA TYR A 250 -15.47 -0.68 -10.99
C TYR A 250 -15.04 0.31 -12.07
N ARG A 251 -15.33 1.57 -11.80
CA ARG A 251 -14.83 2.72 -12.54
C ARG A 251 -14.47 3.83 -11.55
N MET A 252 -13.18 4.15 -11.48
CA MET A 252 -12.64 5.20 -10.63
C MET A 252 -11.98 6.26 -11.51
N GLN A 253 -12.36 7.50 -11.31
CA GLN A 253 -11.80 8.68 -11.96
C GLN A 253 -11.07 9.47 -10.87
N ILE A 254 -9.77 9.70 -11.07
CA ILE A 254 -8.92 10.44 -10.14
C ILE A 254 -8.53 11.75 -10.80
N ASN A 255 -8.75 12.84 -10.09
CA ASN A 255 -8.31 14.16 -10.48
C ASN A 255 -7.09 14.55 -9.65
N ASP A 256 -6.23 15.37 -10.24
CA ASP A 256 -5.00 15.84 -9.60
C ASP A 256 -4.10 14.70 -9.12
N LEU A 257 -3.98 13.58 -9.88
CA LEU A 257 -3.13 12.44 -9.52
C LEU A 257 -1.72 12.92 -9.20
N LEU A 258 -1.22 12.54 -8.04
CA LEU A 258 0.14 12.83 -7.62
C LEU A 258 1.12 11.88 -8.30
N VAL A 259 2.06 12.43 -9.02
CA VAL A 259 3.17 11.69 -9.63
C VAL A 259 4.50 12.29 -9.19
N ALA A 260 5.47 11.43 -8.91
CA ALA A 260 6.81 11.85 -8.58
C ALA A 260 7.60 12.17 -9.85
N GLN A 261 7.99 13.43 -10.03
CA GLN A 261 8.88 13.86 -11.09
C GLN A 261 10.31 13.89 -10.55
N ARG A 262 11.21 13.18 -11.21
CA ARG A 262 12.63 13.22 -10.86
C ARG A 262 13.28 14.50 -11.39
N VAL A 263 13.90 15.26 -10.51
CA VAL A 263 14.56 16.53 -10.82
C VAL A 263 16.08 16.48 -10.65
N GLY A 264 16.58 15.49 -9.95
CA GLY A 264 18.03 15.31 -9.72
C GLY A 264 18.35 13.87 -9.29
N ASP A 265 19.59 13.66 -8.80
CA ASP A 265 20.04 12.38 -8.27
C ASP A 265 19.28 12.07 -6.98
N ASP A 266 18.36 11.08 -7.05
CA ASP A 266 17.47 10.68 -5.95
C ASP A 266 16.62 11.84 -5.37
N GLN A 267 16.40 12.88 -6.18
CA GLN A 267 15.54 14.02 -5.86
C GLN A 267 14.25 13.94 -6.68
N TYR A 268 13.13 13.99 -5.99
CA TYR A 268 11.81 13.93 -6.57
C TYR A 268 10.97 15.08 -6.04
N VAL A 269 10.14 15.66 -6.90
CA VAL A 269 9.10 16.62 -6.54
C VAL A 269 7.75 16.07 -6.96
N GLY A 270 6.71 16.43 -6.21
CA GLY A 270 5.34 16.08 -6.57
C GLY A 270 4.82 17.01 -7.65
N ILE A 271 4.18 16.45 -8.65
CA ILE A 271 3.35 17.18 -9.60
C ILE A 271 1.97 16.54 -9.67
N ASN A 272 0.96 17.34 -9.96
CA ASN A 272 -0.37 16.81 -10.24
C ASN A 272 -0.48 16.50 -11.74
N ALA A 273 -0.61 15.21 -12.07
CA ALA A 273 -1.10 14.77 -13.37
C ALA A 273 -2.61 15.06 -13.42
N GLY A 274 -3.12 15.71 -14.44
CA GLY A 274 -4.50 16.16 -14.53
C GLY A 274 -5.53 15.11 -14.10
N GLU A 275 -6.03 14.28 -15.03
CA GLU A 275 -7.08 13.28 -14.77
C GLU A 275 -6.65 11.89 -15.20
N THR A 276 -6.96 10.89 -14.37
CA THR A 276 -6.77 9.48 -14.74
C THR A 276 -8.04 8.66 -14.58
N LEU A 277 -8.19 7.64 -15.42
CA LEU A 277 -9.28 6.68 -15.38
C LEU A 277 -8.77 5.30 -15.07
N HIS A 278 -9.34 4.69 -14.05
CA HIS A 278 -9.10 3.31 -13.62
C HIS A 278 -10.41 2.55 -13.70
N GLN A 279 -10.49 1.55 -14.55
CA GLN A 279 -11.71 0.73 -14.65
C GLN A 279 -11.36 -0.71 -14.92
N GLY A 280 -12.16 -1.61 -14.39
CA GLY A 280 -11.86 -3.02 -14.55
C GLY A 280 -12.87 -3.95 -13.89
N ILE A 281 -12.50 -5.22 -13.94
CA ILE A 281 -13.21 -6.31 -13.27
C ILE A 281 -12.23 -6.99 -12.34
N GLU A 282 -12.67 -7.22 -11.11
CA GLU A 282 -11.95 -8.00 -10.12
C GLU A 282 -12.74 -9.28 -9.82
N PHE A 283 -12.02 -10.35 -9.65
CA PHE A 283 -12.57 -11.67 -9.34
C PHE A 283 -11.74 -12.33 -8.26
N SER A 284 -12.41 -12.98 -7.30
CA SER A 284 -11.77 -13.91 -6.37
C SER A 284 -12.63 -15.15 -6.17
N ALA A 285 -11.98 -16.30 -5.99
CA ALA A 285 -12.63 -17.56 -5.66
C ALA A 285 -11.76 -18.33 -4.66
N ASN A 286 -12.41 -18.99 -3.73
CA ASN A 286 -11.79 -19.93 -2.81
C ASN A 286 -12.69 -21.17 -2.69
N TYR A 287 -12.15 -22.34 -3.04
CA TYR A 287 -12.87 -23.60 -3.00
C TYR A 287 -12.18 -24.59 -2.07
N ASN A 288 -12.85 -24.93 -0.98
CA ASN A 288 -12.39 -25.91 -0.03
C ASN A 288 -13.12 -27.25 -0.25
N LEU A 289 -12.44 -28.17 -0.91
CA LEU A 289 -12.95 -29.50 -1.24
C LEU A 289 -12.48 -30.50 -0.19
N VAL A 290 -13.38 -30.91 0.67
CA VAL A 290 -13.14 -31.96 1.67
C VAL A 290 -13.49 -33.31 1.06
N LEU A 291 -12.48 -34.05 0.64
CA LEU A 291 -12.66 -35.38 0.01
C LEU A 291 -12.86 -36.49 1.04
N SER A 292 -12.23 -36.35 2.22
CA SER A 292 -12.41 -37.25 3.36
C SER A 292 -12.08 -36.53 4.66
N LYS A 293 -12.24 -37.18 5.81
CA LYS A 293 -11.81 -36.64 7.11
C LYS A 293 -10.30 -36.39 7.19
N THR A 294 -9.54 -37.04 6.31
CA THR A 294 -8.07 -36.99 6.31
C THR A 294 -7.47 -36.38 5.06
N PHE A 295 -8.27 -35.86 4.13
CA PHE A 295 -7.75 -35.28 2.90
C PHE A 295 -8.64 -34.13 2.40
N SER A 296 -8.04 -32.96 2.22
CA SER A 296 -8.72 -31.79 1.66
C SER A 296 -7.84 -31.07 0.63
N ILE A 297 -8.50 -30.44 -0.31
CA ILE A 297 -7.90 -29.59 -1.35
C ILE A 297 -8.47 -28.19 -1.17
N ASN A 298 -7.62 -27.19 -1.07
CA ASN A 298 -8.01 -25.81 -1.17
C ASN A 298 -7.51 -25.25 -2.51
N LEU A 299 -8.43 -24.69 -3.30
CA LEU A 299 -8.13 -23.98 -4.54
C LEU A 299 -8.45 -22.50 -4.34
N PHE A 300 -7.56 -21.62 -4.75
CA PHE A 300 -7.87 -20.20 -4.82
C PHE A 300 -7.50 -19.60 -6.17
N ALA A 301 -8.20 -18.57 -6.55
CA ALA A 301 -7.88 -17.76 -7.72
C ALA A 301 -8.28 -16.31 -7.47
N THR A 302 -7.45 -15.38 -7.90
CA THR A 302 -7.77 -13.95 -7.97
C THR A 302 -7.35 -13.41 -9.32
N ALA A 303 -8.15 -12.53 -9.90
CA ALA A 303 -7.84 -11.86 -11.14
C ALA A 303 -8.27 -10.39 -11.07
N SER A 304 -7.41 -9.50 -11.56
CA SER A 304 -7.73 -8.10 -11.83
C SER A 304 -7.44 -7.85 -13.32
N ILE A 305 -8.46 -7.43 -14.04
CA ILE A 305 -8.40 -7.14 -15.48
C ILE A 305 -8.88 -5.71 -15.64
N GLY A 306 -7.97 -4.81 -16.02
CA GLY A 306 -8.27 -3.39 -16.00
C GLY A 306 -7.72 -2.61 -17.18
N LYS A 307 -8.25 -1.41 -17.32
CA LYS A 307 -7.76 -0.37 -18.20
C LYS A 307 -7.47 0.86 -17.34
N TYR A 308 -6.22 1.30 -17.35
CA TYR A 308 -5.70 2.42 -16.58
C TYR A 308 -5.08 3.39 -17.55
N GLU A 309 -5.55 4.63 -17.60
CA GLU A 309 -5.11 5.62 -18.60
C GLU A 309 -5.11 7.04 -18.05
N PHE A 310 -4.20 7.85 -18.54
CA PHE A 310 -4.29 9.30 -18.40
C PHE A 310 -5.43 9.81 -19.25
N LYS A 311 -6.34 10.59 -18.67
CA LYS A 311 -7.40 11.29 -19.40
C LYS A 311 -6.95 12.66 -19.84
N GLU A 312 -6.25 13.33 -18.94
CA GLU A 312 -5.67 14.64 -19.16
C GLU A 312 -4.34 14.68 -18.39
N PHE A 313 -3.24 14.71 -19.13
CA PHE A 313 -1.91 14.83 -18.53
C PHE A 313 -0.94 15.49 -19.50
N VAL A 314 -0.55 16.72 -19.16
CA VAL A 314 0.48 17.47 -19.88
C VAL A 314 1.63 17.73 -18.90
N ASP A 315 2.83 17.23 -19.22
CA ASP A 315 4.06 17.54 -18.51
C ASP A 315 4.97 18.37 -19.42
N ARG A 316 5.17 19.64 -19.03
CA ARG A 316 5.88 20.66 -19.82
C ARG A 316 5.24 20.83 -21.20
N GLU A 317 5.95 20.44 -22.27
CA GLU A 317 5.48 20.53 -23.66
C GLU A 317 4.89 19.21 -24.19
N ASN A 318 4.90 18.14 -23.39
CA ASN A 318 4.44 16.82 -23.82
C ASN A 318 3.02 16.53 -23.33
N ASP A 319 2.15 16.17 -24.25
CA ASP A 319 0.81 15.68 -23.94
C ASP A 319 0.78 14.15 -23.93
N PHE A 320 0.53 13.58 -22.76
CA PHE A 320 0.45 12.14 -22.53
C PHE A 320 -1.01 11.67 -22.39
N SER A 321 -1.98 12.52 -22.66
CA SER A 321 -3.41 12.19 -22.60
C SER A 321 -3.75 11.00 -23.50
N GLY A 322 -4.53 10.07 -22.98
CA GLY A 322 -4.89 8.82 -23.68
C GLY A 322 -3.87 7.68 -23.54
N ASN A 323 -2.67 7.95 -23.05
CA ASN A 323 -1.66 6.92 -22.78
C ASN A 323 -2.08 6.04 -21.58
N LYS A 324 -1.56 4.82 -21.55
CA LYS A 324 -1.71 3.94 -20.40
C LYS A 324 -0.97 4.51 -19.20
N LEU A 325 -1.57 4.35 -18.02
CA LEU A 325 -0.97 4.80 -16.77
C LEU A 325 0.34 4.06 -16.51
N THR A 326 1.39 4.83 -16.25
CA THR A 326 2.75 4.32 -16.01
C THR A 326 2.83 3.54 -14.71
N GLY A 327 3.59 2.46 -14.70
CA GLY A 327 3.82 1.64 -13.51
C GLY A 327 2.71 0.63 -13.18
N VAL A 328 1.65 0.55 -13.96
CA VAL A 328 0.47 -0.29 -13.65
C VAL A 328 0.27 -1.38 -14.72
N PRO A 329 0.31 -2.69 -14.36
CA PRO A 329 -0.04 -3.76 -15.27
C PRO A 329 -1.54 -3.80 -15.52
N ALA A 330 -1.96 -4.02 -16.77
CA ALA A 330 -3.38 -4.12 -17.13
C ALA A 330 -4.05 -5.36 -16.54
N ASN A 331 -3.33 -6.48 -16.50
CA ASN A 331 -3.84 -7.76 -16.03
C ASN A 331 -2.92 -8.37 -14.98
N LYS A 332 -3.52 -8.89 -13.91
CA LYS A 332 -2.83 -9.66 -12.88
C LYS A 332 -3.69 -10.84 -12.46
N VAL A 333 -3.09 -12.04 -12.43
CA VAL A 333 -3.77 -13.27 -12.02
C VAL A 333 -2.91 -13.98 -10.99
N ASN A 334 -3.52 -14.43 -9.89
CA ASN A 334 -2.90 -15.35 -8.96
C ASN A 334 -3.82 -16.55 -8.81
N ALA A 335 -3.26 -17.76 -8.78
CA ALA A 335 -3.99 -18.99 -8.55
C ALA A 335 -3.14 -19.95 -7.72
N GLY A 336 -3.77 -20.77 -6.91
CA GLY A 336 -3.03 -21.75 -6.14
C GLY A 336 -3.86 -22.95 -5.73
N ILE A 337 -3.15 -23.99 -5.39
CA ILE A 337 -3.67 -25.25 -4.86
C ILE A 337 -2.93 -25.63 -3.59
N SER A 338 -3.65 -26.06 -2.57
CA SER A 338 -3.08 -26.64 -1.36
C SER A 338 -3.74 -27.98 -1.08
N LEU A 339 -2.95 -29.03 -1.01
CA LEU A 339 -3.34 -30.37 -0.59
C LEU A 339 -2.99 -30.52 0.88
N ASN A 340 -3.93 -30.94 1.71
CA ASN A 340 -3.72 -31.17 3.14
C ASN A 340 -4.16 -32.56 3.53
N THR A 341 -3.35 -33.23 4.36
CA THR A 341 -3.65 -34.55 4.87
C THR A 341 -3.89 -34.52 6.38
N GLY A 342 -4.73 -35.44 6.87
CA GLY A 342 -5.03 -35.55 8.30
C GLY A 342 -3.84 -36.01 9.16
N PHE A 343 -2.78 -36.57 8.56
CA PHE A 343 -1.57 -36.93 9.25
C PHE A 343 -0.50 -35.80 9.28
N GLY A 344 -0.87 -34.59 8.78
CA GLY A 344 -0.04 -33.40 8.92
C GLY A 344 0.81 -33.03 7.70
N PHE A 345 0.87 -33.86 6.66
CA PHE A 345 1.56 -33.51 5.40
C PHE A 345 0.71 -32.54 4.59
N TYR A 346 1.37 -31.58 3.93
CA TYR A 346 0.77 -30.70 2.96
C TYR A 346 1.68 -30.38 1.77
N LEU A 347 1.09 -30.08 0.64
CA LEU A 347 1.75 -29.61 -0.57
C LEU A 347 0.96 -28.42 -1.11
N SER A 348 1.62 -27.34 -1.49
CA SER A 348 1.02 -26.19 -2.15
C SER A 348 1.82 -25.74 -3.38
N ALA A 349 1.08 -25.23 -4.35
CA ALA A 349 1.62 -24.58 -5.53
C ALA A 349 0.90 -23.25 -5.74
N ASP A 350 1.65 -22.19 -5.98
CA ASP A 350 1.15 -20.84 -6.21
C ASP A 350 1.67 -20.35 -7.56
N TYR A 351 0.75 -19.89 -8.39
CA TYR A 351 1.03 -19.32 -9.70
C TYR A 351 0.65 -17.85 -9.74
N GLN A 352 1.52 -17.02 -10.30
CA GLN A 352 1.28 -15.60 -10.55
C GLN A 352 1.56 -15.26 -12.01
N PHE A 353 0.66 -14.51 -12.62
CA PHE A 353 0.86 -13.83 -13.90
C PHE A 353 0.74 -12.33 -13.70
N VAL A 354 1.67 -11.57 -14.27
CA VAL A 354 1.63 -10.11 -14.34
C VAL A 354 1.88 -9.69 -15.79
N ASP A 355 1.00 -8.87 -16.31
CA ASP A 355 1.09 -8.32 -17.67
C ASP A 355 2.26 -7.31 -17.76
N LYS A 356 2.65 -6.96 -18.98
CA LYS A 356 3.65 -5.92 -19.24
C LYS A 356 3.23 -4.57 -18.62
N ILE A 357 4.20 -3.84 -18.08
CA ILE A 357 4.02 -2.59 -17.38
C ILE A 357 4.60 -1.45 -18.21
N PRO A 358 3.87 -0.36 -18.52
CA PRO A 358 4.45 0.85 -19.09
C PRO A 358 5.47 1.45 -18.12
N LEU A 359 6.68 1.76 -18.57
CA LEU A 359 7.78 2.24 -17.71
C LEU A 359 7.98 3.75 -17.81
N ASN A 360 7.34 4.41 -18.78
CA ASN A 360 7.34 5.87 -18.91
C ASN A 360 5.98 6.37 -19.45
N ASP A 361 5.70 7.65 -19.23
CA ASP A 361 4.41 8.28 -19.55
C ASP A 361 4.17 8.34 -21.07
N ALA A 362 5.21 8.36 -21.87
CA ALA A 362 5.12 8.24 -23.33
C ALA A 362 4.73 6.84 -23.82
N ASN A 363 4.67 5.85 -22.94
CA ASN A 363 4.45 4.44 -23.25
C ASN A 363 5.42 3.86 -24.32
N SER A 364 6.60 4.43 -24.42
CA SER A 364 7.62 4.00 -25.38
C SER A 364 8.46 2.82 -24.89
N VAL A 365 8.47 2.57 -23.56
CA VAL A 365 9.20 1.48 -22.92
C VAL A 365 8.25 0.69 -22.02
N TYR A 366 8.38 -0.64 -22.07
CA TYR A 366 7.60 -1.57 -21.25
C TYR A 366 8.51 -2.60 -20.59
N SER A 367 8.11 -3.09 -19.41
CA SER A 367 8.64 -4.35 -18.90
C SER A 367 8.04 -5.52 -19.68
N ASP A 368 8.68 -6.68 -19.65
CA ASP A 368 8.07 -7.91 -20.09
C ASP A 368 6.97 -8.38 -19.11
N ALA A 369 5.97 -9.09 -19.65
CA ALA A 369 5.04 -9.85 -18.83
C ALA A 369 5.74 -11.09 -18.28
N TYR A 370 5.40 -11.50 -17.06
CA TYR A 370 6.05 -12.65 -16.43
C TYR A 370 5.08 -13.60 -15.74
N LYS A 371 5.57 -14.83 -15.50
CA LYS A 371 4.83 -15.91 -14.84
C LYS A 371 5.72 -16.54 -13.79
N LEU A 372 5.26 -16.57 -12.54
CA LEU A 372 5.99 -17.21 -11.45
C LEU A 372 5.23 -18.42 -10.95
N LEU A 373 5.95 -19.51 -10.73
CA LEU A 373 5.44 -20.69 -10.05
C LEU A 373 6.29 -20.96 -8.80
N ASN A 374 5.63 -21.07 -7.66
CA ASN A 374 6.25 -21.39 -6.38
C ASN A 374 5.66 -22.70 -5.86
N LEU A 375 6.51 -23.52 -5.25
CA LEU A 375 6.11 -24.78 -4.62
C LEU A 375 6.53 -24.78 -3.15
N LYS A 376 5.68 -25.33 -2.30
CA LYS A 376 5.95 -25.49 -0.88
C LYS A 376 5.39 -26.82 -0.39
N THR A 377 6.16 -27.55 0.40
CA THR A 377 5.72 -28.75 1.10
C THR A 377 6.10 -28.67 2.56
N GLY A 378 5.39 -29.39 3.40
CA GLY A 378 5.73 -29.45 4.81
C GLY A 378 4.96 -30.52 5.56
N TYR A 379 5.41 -30.70 6.79
CA TYR A 379 4.87 -31.69 7.70
C TYR A 379 4.69 -31.08 9.10
N ARG A 380 3.47 -31.17 9.64
CA ARG A 380 3.13 -30.76 11.00
C ARG A 380 2.92 -32.02 11.84
N PHE A 381 3.59 -32.11 12.98
CA PHE A 381 3.48 -33.24 13.88
C PHE A 381 3.54 -32.82 15.34
N GLN A 382 2.83 -33.56 16.14
CA GLN A 382 2.86 -33.46 17.60
C GLN A 382 4.03 -34.26 18.12
N ILE A 383 4.85 -33.66 18.96
CA ILE A 383 5.96 -34.38 19.64
C ILE A 383 5.47 -34.85 21.00
N PHE A 384 4.79 -33.97 21.76
CA PHE A 384 4.11 -34.23 23.03
C PHE A 384 2.80 -33.45 23.05
N ASP A 385 1.92 -33.70 24.01
CA ASP A 385 0.59 -33.11 24.10
C ASP A 385 0.58 -31.57 23.97
N ASN A 386 1.61 -30.92 24.53
CA ASN A 386 1.75 -29.46 24.52
C ASN A 386 2.85 -28.97 23.58
N PHE A 387 3.50 -29.83 22.81
CA PHE A 387 4.66 -29.51 21.99
C PHE A 387 4.51 -30.03 20.56
N SER A 388 4.33 -29.13 19.62
CA SER A 388 4.22 -29.43 18.20
C SER A 388 5.38 -28.84 17.38
N SER A 389 5.68 -29.48 16.29
CA SER A 389 6.70 -29.04 15.34
C SER A 389 6.15 -28.96 13.93
N HIS A 390 6.70 -28.06 13.16
CA HIS A 390 6.40 -27.88 11.75
C HIS A 390 7.71 -27.72 10.97
N ILE A 391 7.97 -28.63 10.05
CA ILE A 391 9.06 -28.57 9.09
C ILE A 391 8.49 -28.28 7.70
N SER A 392 9.11 -27.37 6.98
CA SER A 392 8.71 -27.09 5.59
C SER A 392 9.90 -26.71 4.73
N ALA A 393 9.76 -26.96 3.43
CA ALA A 393 10.70 -26.56 2.41
C ALA A 393 9.92 -25.98 1.21
N GLY A 394 10.53 -25.07 0.49
CA GLY A 394 9.93 -24.49 -0.69
C GLY A 394 10.94 -24.09 -1.75
N ILE A 395 10.41 -23.94 -2.96
CA ILE A 395 11.11 -23.49 -4.15
C ILE A 395 10.34 -22.31 -4.70
N ASN A 396 10.97 -21.15 -4.76
CA ASN A 396 10.42 -19.99 -5.41
C ASN A 396 10.96 -19.90 -6.85
N ASN A 397 10.11 -19.36 -7.76
CA ASN A 397 10.44 -19.20 -9.15
C ASN A 397 10.97 -20.51 -9.79
N VAL A 398 10.17 -21.57 -9.72
CA VAL A 398 10.54 -22.93 -10.18
C VAL A 398 10.96 -22.94 -11.65
N THR A 399 10.36 -22.09 -12.46
CA THR A 399 10.63 -21.95 -13.90
C THR A 399 11.86 -21.12 -14.22
N ASN A 400 12.51 -20.56 -13.19
CA ASN A 400 13.63 -19.62 -13.32
C ASN A 400 13.34 -18.45 -14.28
N GLU A 401 12.15 -17.89 -14.16
CA GLU A 401 11.70 -16.74 -14.96
C GLU A 401 12.51 -15.49 -14.61
N ASN A 402 12.94 -14.74 -15.62
CA ASN A 402 13.52 -13.42 -15.44
C ASN A 402 12.39 -12.39 -15.38
N TYR A 403 12.33 -11.60 -14.32
CA TYR A 403 11.25 -10.64 -14.11
C TYR A 403 11.70 -9.40 -13.36
N ALA A 404 10.95 -8.32 -13.51
CA ALA A 404 11.11 -7.11 -12.71
C ALA A 404 10.41 -7.28 -11.36
N SER A 405 11.15 -7.31 -10.25
CA SER A 405 10.57 -7.34 -8.90
C SER A 405 10.01 -5.98 -8.50
N MET A 406 10.59 -4.89 -9.01
CA MET A 406 10.14 -3.52 -8.84
C MET A 406 10.49 -2.73 -10.10
N VAL A 407 9.60 -1.84 -10.50
CA VAL A 407 9.83 -0.92 -11.62
C VAL A 407 10.13 0.49 -11.12
N LEU A 408 11.03 1.19 -11.80
CA LEU A 408 11.35 2.60 -11.61
C LEU A 408 10.73 3.37 -12.78
N VAL A 409 9.61 4.00 -12.54
CA VAL A 409 8.89 4.74 -13.57
C VAL A 409 9.64 6.01 -13.95
N ASN A 410 9.56 6.40 -15.22
CA ASN A 410 10.22 7.59 -15.76
C ASN A 410 11.73 7.68 -15.42
N ALA A 411 12.41 6.52 -15.37
CA ALA A 411 13.84 6.50 -15.05
C ALA A 411 14.63 7.28 -16.08
N THR A 412 15.53 8.13 -15.58
CA THR A 412 16.43 8.94 -16.42
C THR A 412 17.80 8.28 -16.56
N ALA A 413 18.49 8.59 -17.67
CA ALA A 413 19.89 8.21 -17.86
C ALA A 413 20.82 9.11 -17.06
N PHE A 414 21.94 8.56 -16.57
CA PHE A 414 23.01 9.31 -15.94
C PHE A 414 24.24 9.25 -16.84
N GLY A 415 24.72 10.40 -17.30
CA GLY A 415 25.82 10.48 -18.24
C GLY A 415 25.51 9.69 -19.51
N ASN A 416 26.39 8.76 -19.88
CA ASN A 416 26.23 7.90 -21.07
C ASN A 416 25.56 6.55 -20.74
N ALA A 417 25.06 6.33 -19.53
CA ALA A 417 24.40 5.08 -19.16
C ALA A 417 22.96 5.06 -19.65
N THR A 418 22.44 3.88 -20.00
CA THR A 418 21.01 3.69 -20.30
C THR A 418 20.17 3.80 -19.01
N PRO A 419 18.92 4.28 -19.11
CA PRO A 419 18.01 4.33 -17.96
C PRO A 419 17.83 2.95 -17.33
N ARG A 420 17.76 2.90 -16.00
CA ARG A 420 17.52 1.67 -15.22
C ARG A 420 16.09 1.65 -14.76
N PHE A 421 15.25 0.93 -15.49
CA PHE A 421 13.80 0.93 -15.27
C PHE A 421 13.32 -0.09 -14.23
N TYR A 422 14.15 -1.04 -13.79
CA TYR A 422 13.69 -2.07 -12.85
C TYR A 422 14.81 -2.68 -12.02
N TYR A 423 14.41 -3.25 -10.89
CA TYR A 423 15.22 -4.18 -10.12
C TYR A 423 14.86 -5.61 -10.53
N PRO A 424 15.85 -6.47 -10.79
CA PRO A 424 15.60 -7.85 -11.18
C PRO A 424 14.99 -8.64 -10.03
N GLY A 425 14.09 -9.57 -10.36
CA GLY A 425 13.60 -10.57 -9.45
C GLY A 425 14.66 -11.63 -9.14
N LEU A 426 14.46 -12.36 -8.05
CA LEU A 426 15.36 -13.45 -7.70
C LEU A 426 15.16 -14.62 -8.68
N PRO A 427 16.25 -15.26 -9.15
CA PRO A 427 16.18 -16.52 -9.87
C PRO A 427 15.58 -17.61 -8.99
N VAL A 428 15.48 -18.83 -9.52
CA VAL A 428 15.08 -19.98 -8.72
C VAL A 428 15.87 -20.02 -7.42
N ASN A 429 15.15 -20.13 -6.30
CA ASN A 429 15.77 -20.18 -4.97
C ASN A 429 14.99 -21.12 -4.05
N TYR A 430 15.69 -21.62 -3.02
CA TYR A 430 15.21 -22.64 -2.11
C TYR A 430 15.22 -22.09 -0.69
N TYR A 431 14.28 -22.54 0.12
CA TYR A 431 14.26 -22.22 1.55
C TYR A 431 13.76 -23.42 2.37
N GLY A 432 14.19 -23.46 3.62
CA GLY A 432 13.70 -24.38 4.64
C GLY A 432 13.28 -23.62 5.88
N ASN A 433 12.25 -24.11 6.56
CA ASN A 433 11.79 -23.55 7.83
C ASN A 433 11.53 -24.70 8.82
N LEU A 434 11.95 -24.47 10.07
CA LEU A 434 11.65 -25.32 11.20
C LEU A 434 11.08 -24.45 12.32
N SER A 435 9.88 -24.77 12.80
CA SER A 435 9.25 -24.08 13.91
C SER A 435 8.77 -25.04 14.98
N PHE A 436 8.87 -24.59 16.22
CA PHE A 436 8.40 -25.29 17.40
C PHE A 436 7.35 -24.43 18.09
N ASN A 437 6.29 -25.06 18.54
CA ASN A 437 5.21 -24.40 19.25
C ASN A 437 4.92 -25.16 20.55
N TYR A 438 4.94 -24.43 21.66
CA TYR A 438 4.61 -24.94 22.98
C TYR A 438 3.37 -24.21 23.51
N SER A 439 2.37 -24.98 23.91
CA SER A 439 1.12 -24.46 24.49
C SER A 439 1.14 -24.69 26.00
N PHE A 440 0.93 -23.64 26.78
CA PHE A 440 0.90 -23.69 28.24
C PHE A 440 -0.43 -24.21 28.77
#